data_bb745071113d0e477ed950d293cf8855
#
_entry.id   bb745071113d0e477ed950d293cf8855
#
_cell.length_a   1.000
_cell.length_b   1.000
_cell.length_c   1.000
_cell.angle_alpha   90.00
_cell.angle_beta   90.00
_cell.angle_gamma   90.00
#
_symmetry.space_group_name_H-M   'P 1'
#
loop_
_entity.id
_entity.type
_entity.pdbx_description
1 polymer ?
#
loop_
_entity_poly.entity_id
_entity_poly.type
_entity_poly.pdbx_seq_one_letter_code
_entity_poly.pdbx_strand_id
1 'polypeptide(L)'
;MLLQIDNISHRYPGQDSWCLRNISFALNKGETFGVLGTSGSGKSTLGRIASGLLKPSEGRVLYNGEPLAALPKKDKNRTKIQMIFQHAEVSFNPRLTLEASLAEIYRLRGLEYSFDILCEKAETFGIYPDQLRRFPPQLSGGELQRMAAARALLNDPEILILDEATSMLDVIIQAQIMRMLKNLQKERQMAYLFITHDRPLAEMMCSEILEIEDGSAAQSTL
;
A
#
# COMPACT_ATOMS: atom_id res chain seq x y z
N MET A 1 -6.77 1.09 -18.14
CA MET A 1 -5.51 0.95 -17.39
C MET A 1 -5.50 2.00 -16.30
N LEU A 2 -5.40 1.62 -15.02
CA LEU A 2 -5.45 2.56 -13.89
C LEU A 2 -4.03 2.99 -13.47
N LEU A 3 -3.11 2.03 -13.33
CA LEU A 3 -1.69 2.27 -13.05
C LEU A 3 -0.85 1.53 -14.10
N GLN A 4 0.18 2.18 -14.61
CA GLN A 4 1.15 1.56 -15.50
C GLN A 4 2.56 1.82 -15.00
N ILE A 5 3.31 0.77 -14.85
CA ILE A 5 4.74 0.77 -14.61
C ILE A 5 5.41 0.54 -15.96
N ASP A 6 6.22 1.51 -16.42
CA ASP A 6 6.79 1.52 -17.77
C ASP A 6 8.32 1.60 -17.70
N ASN A 7 9.00 0.47 -17.95
CA ASN A 7 10.46 0.30 -17.99
C ASN A 7 11.18 0.85 -16.75
N ILE A 8 10.65 0.58 -15.56
CA ILE A 8 11.26 1.05 -14.32
C ILE A 8 12.58 0.37 -14.05
N SER A 9 13.64 1.18 -13.94
CA SER A 9 14.92 0.79 -13.35
C SER A 9 15.26 1.76 -12.21
N HIS A 10 15.82 1.21 -11.14
CA HIS A 10 16.21 2.03 -9.99
C HIS A 10 17.51 1.57 -9.36
N ARG A 11 18.34 2.55 -9.03
CA ARG A 11 19.59 2.41 -8.30
C ARG A 11 19.65 3.46 -7.20
N TYR A 12 19.97 3.04 -5.99
CA TYR A 12 20.15 3.98 -4.87
C TYR A 12 21.45 4.78 -5.03
N PRO A 13 21.48 6.04 -4.58
CA PRO A 13 22.70 6.85 -4.61
C PRO A 13 23.86 6.14 -3.89
N GLY A 14 25.02 6.12 -4.54
CA GLY A 14 26.24 5.48 -3.99
C GLY A 14 26.30 3.96 -4.15
N GLN A 15 25.32 3.34 -4.84
CA GLN A 15 25.38 1.92 -5.20
C GLN A 15 25.61 1.75 -6.69
N ASP A 16 26.53 0.84 -7.06
CA ASP A 16 26.81 0.50 -8.47
C ASP A 16 25.82 -0.51 -9.03
N SER A 17 25.21 -1.32 -8.17
CA SER A 17 24.22 -2.33 -8.56
C SER A 17 22.82 -1.76 -8.71
N TRP A 18 22.09 -2.26 -9.68
CA TRP A 18 20.68 -1.97 -9.85
C TRP A 18 19.84 -2.73 -8.82
N CYS A 19 18.96 -2.02 -8.12
CA CYS A 19 17.94 -2.60 -7.25
C CYS A 19 16.74 -3.13 -8.06
N LEU A 20 16.41 -2.46 -9.17
CA LEU A 20 15.38 -2.86 -10.14
C LEU A 20 15.88 -2.60 -11.55
N ARG A 21 15.52 -3.50 -12.51
CA ARG A 21 15.87 -3.36 -13.93
C ARG A 21 14.67 -3.68 -14.82
N ASN A 22 14.31 -2.74 -15.68
CA ASN A 22 13.35 -2.91 -16.78
C ASN A 22 12.03 -3.56 -16.36
N ILE A 23 11.47 -3.15 -15.21
CA ILE A 23 10.19 -3.67 -14.72
C ILE A 23 9.05 -2.95 -15.42
N SER A 24 8.14 -3.72 -16.02
CA SER A 24 6.94 -3.19 -16.69
C SER A 24 5.74 -4.07 -16.41
N PHE A 25 4.62 -3.47 -16.02
CA PHE A 25 3.32 -4.11 -15.88
C PHE A 25 2.21 -3.06 -15.84
N ALA A 26 0.97 -3.52 -15.91
CA ALA A 26 -0.21 -2.68 -15.79
C ALA A 26 -1.18 -3.24 -14.76
N LEU A 27 -1.91 -2.35 -14.10
CA LEU A 27 -2.93 -2.67 -13.11
C LEU A 27 -4.24 -1.97 -13.50
N ASN A 28 -5.32 -2.73 -13.62
CA ASN A 28 -6.64 -2.21 -13.95
C ASN A 28 -7.51 -2.05 -12.69
N LYS A 29 -8.64 -1.34 -12.84
CA LYS A 29 -9.63 -1.23 -11.75
C LYS A 29 -10.18 -2.60 -11.38
N GLY A 30 -10.32 -2.85 -10.07
CA GLY A 30 -10.85 -4.10 -9.54
C GLY A 30 -9.89 -5.29 -9.63
N GLU A 31 -8.67 -5.10 -10.11
CA GLU A 31 -7.64 -6.15 -10.19
C GLU A 31 -6.72 -6.18 -8.99
N THR A 32 -6.17 -7.36 -8.72
CA THR A 32 -5.03 -7.54 -7.82
C THR A 32 -3.84 -8.07 -8.62
N PHE A 33 -2.80 -7.26 -8.72
CA PHE A 33 -1.53 -7.65 -9.34
C PHE A 33 -0.52 -8.01 -8.25
N GLY A 34 0.04 -9.21 -8.35
CA GLY A 34 1.03 -9.73 -7.40
C GLY A 34 2.46 -9.38 -7.78
N VAL A 35 3.26 -9.06 -6.79
CA VAL A 35 4.72 -8.96 -6.90
C VAL A 35 5.34 -9.93 -5.90
N LEU A 36 5.90 -11.01 -6.41
CA LEU A 36 6.51 -12.08 -5.63
C LEU A 36 8.03 -12.00 -5.71
N GLY A 37 8.73 -12.47 -4.70
CA GLY A 37 10.19 -12.60 -4.71
C GLY A 37 10.77 -12.72 -3.30
N THR A 38 12.05 -13.06 -3.23
CA THR A 38 12.78 -13.19 -1.96
C THR A 38 12.99 -11.85 -1.26
N SER A 39 13.38 -11.88 0.01
CA SER A 39 13.76 -10.67 0.74
C SER A 39 14.97 -10.00 0.04
N GLY A 40 14.90 -8.67 -0.11
CA GLY A 40 15.95 -7.92 -0.79
C GLY A 40 15.88 -7.88 -2.33
N SER A 41 14.92 -8.57 -2.98
CA SER A 41 14.79 -8.58 -4.45
C SER A 41 14.30 -7.25 -5.07
N GLY A 42 13.98 -6.23 -4.27
CA GLY A 42 13.55 -4.91 -4.77
C GLY A 42 12.04 -4.65 -4.71
N LYS A 43 11.21 -5.58 -4.22
CA LYS A 43 9.74 -5.46 -4.17
C LYS A 43 9.25 -4.19 -3.48
N SER A 44 9.75 -3.91 -2.27
CA SER A 44 9.35 -2.71 -1.52
C SER A 44 9.81 -1.43 -2.20
N THR A 45 10.95 -1.46 -2.92
CA THR A 45 11.41 -0.36 -3.76
C THR A 45 10.42 -0.10 -4.90
N LEU A 46 9.96 -1.17 -5.55
CA LEU A 46 8.92 -1.08 -6.59
C LEU A 46 7.62 -0.50 -6.04
N GLY A 47 7.16 -0.97 -4.87
CA GLY A 47 5.97 -0.42 -4.19
C GLY A 47 6.09 1.08 -3.90
N ARG A 48 7.24 1.54 -3.40
CA ARG A 48 7.51 2.96 -3.18
C ARG A 48 7.55 3.78 -4.46
N ILE A 49 8.04 3.21 -5.56
CA ILE A 49 8.03 3.86 -6.87
C ILE A 49 6.60 3.93 -7.41
N ALA A 50 5.85 2.83 -7.35
CA ALA A 50 4.46 2.75 -7.79
C ALA A 50 3.54 3.72 -7.02
N SER A 51 3.81 3.95 -5.72
CA SER A 51 3.08 4.94 -4.90
C SER A 51 3.52 6.40 -5.13
N GLY A 52 4.60 6.63 -5.87
CA GLY A 52 5.18 7.96 -6.06
C GLY A 52 5.96 8.50 -4.86
N LEU A 53 6.26 7.65 -3.85
CA LEU A 53 7.10 7.99 -2.70
C LEU A 53 8.58 8.01 -3.07
N LEU A 54 8.96 7.25 -4.10
CA LEU A 54 10.32 7.19 -4.61
C LEU A 54 10.32 7.44 -6.12
N LYS A 55 11.21 8.33 -6.59
CA LYS A 55 11.38 8.56 -8.02
C LYS A 55 12.28 7.45 -8.61
N PRO A 56 11.88 6.80 -9.70
CA PRO A 56 12.76 5.84 -10.38
C PRO A 56 13.98 6.54 -10.99
N SER A 57 15.08 5.78 -11.21
CA SER A 57 16.25 6.27 -11.94
C SER A 57 15.95 6.37 -13.44
N GLU A 58 15.22 5.40 -13.97
CA GLU A 58 14.78 5.33 -15.37
C GLU A 58 13.33 4.83 -15.45
N GLY A 59 12.66 5.12 -16.57
CA GLY A 59 11.26 4.76 -16.77
C GLY A 59 10.30 5.73 -16.11
N ARG A 60 9.03 5.35 -16.05
CA ARG A 60 7.96 6.20 -15.52
C ARG A 60 6.79 5.39 -14.96
N VAL A 61 6.07 6.02 -14.03
CA VAL A 61 4.79 5.53 -13.52
C VAL A 61 3.69 6.43 -14.09
N LEU A 62 2.67 5.83 -14.69
CA LEU A 62 1.50 6.54 -15.20
C LEU A 62 0.28 6.18 -14.34
N TYR A 63 -0.49 7.17 -13.94
CA TYR A 63 -1.78 7.02 -13.27
C TYR A 63 -2.86 7.62 -14.17
N ASN A 64 -3.84 6.83 -14.56
CA ASN A 64 -4.85 7.21 -15.57
C ASN A 64 -4.25 7.79 -16.87
N GLY A 65 -3.10 7.26 -17.31
CA GLY A 65 -2.37 7.70 -18.51
C GLY A 65 -1.46 8.92 -18.30
N GLU A 66 -1.53 9.60 -17.15
CA GLU A 66 -0.71 10.77 -16.85
C GLU A 66 0.52 10.39 -15.99
N PRO A 67 1.70 10.96 -16.26
CA PRO A 67 2.88 10.70 -15.46
C PRO A 67 2.69 11.12 -14.00
N LEU A 68 2.77 10.17 -13.05
CA LEU A 68 2.60 10.44 -11.62
C LEU A 68 3.59 11.49 -11.11
N ALA A 69 4.79 11.53 -11.66
CA ALA A 69 5.81 12.53 -11.32
C ALA A 69 5.45 13.96 -11.74
N ALA A 70 4.60 14.13 -12.76
CA ALA A 70 4.14 15.42 -13.22
C ALA A 70 3.03 16.04 -12.35
N LEU A 71 2.34 15.21 -11.56
CA LEU A 71 1.30 15.71 -10.66
C LEU A 71 1.90 16.60 -9.58
N PRO A 72 1.34 17.78 -9.30
CA PRO A 72 1.75 18.64 -8.20
C PRO A 72 1.74 17.89 -6.85
N LYS A 73 2.63 18.24 -5.92
CA LYS A 73 2.70 17.57 -4.60
C LYS A 73 1.37 17.61 -3.82
N LYS A 74 0.56 18.64 -4.03
CA LYS A 74 -0.75 18.82 -3.39
C LYS A 74 -1.91 18.31 -4.24
N ASP A 75 -1.64 17.63 -5.35
CA ASP A 75 -2.69 17.08 -6.20
C ASP A 75 -3.46 15.97 -5.47
N LYS A 76 -4.79 16.06 -5.52
CA LYS A 76 -5.69 15.08 -4.88
C LYS A 76 -5.51 13.67 -5.46
N ASN A 77 -5.07 13.56 -6.72
CA ASN A 77 -4.81 12.26 -7.35
C ASN A 77 -3.68 11.49 -6.67
N ARG A 78 -2.72 12.18 -6.04
CA ARG A 78 -1.68 11.52 -5.25
C ARG A 78 -2.23 10.76 -4.05
N THR A 79 -3.34 11.21 -3.46
CA THR A 79 -3.99 10.53 -2.34
C THR A 79 -4.79 9.31 -2.78
N LYS A 80 -5.04 9.15 -4.09
CA LYS A 80 -5.73 7.99 -4.67
C LYS A 80 -4.86 6.74 -4.72
N ILE A 81 -3.54 6.89 -4.56
CA ILE A 81 -2.61 5.77 -4.42
C ILE A 81 -2.10 5.77 -2.98
N GLN A 82 -2.45 4.74 -2.22
CA GLN A 82 -2.01 4.59 -0.83
C GLN A 82 -1.16 3.34 -0.68
N MET A 83 -0.25 3.37 0.29
CA MET A 83 0.64 2.25 0.58
C MET A 83 0.54 1.87 2.06
N ILE A 84 0.33 0.58 2.32
CA ILE A 84 0.45 -0.02 3.64
C ILE A 84 1.81 -0.72 3.69
N PHE A 85 2.65 -0.28 4.60
CA PHE A 85 4.01 -0.80 4.76
C PHE A 85 4.03 -2.06 5.61
N GLN A 86 5.04 -2.90 5.41
CA GLN A 86 5.35 -4.05 6.26
C GLN A 86 5.48 -3.64 7.74
N HIS A 87 6.14 -2.52 7.99
CA HIS A 87 6.31 -1.92 9.31
C HIS A 87 5.31 -0.77 9.46
N ALA A 88 4.18 -1.04 10.12
CA ALA A 88 3.09 -0.07 10.28
C ALA A 88 3.50 1.21 11.02
N GLU A 89 4.49 1.12 11.91
CA GLU A 89 5.00 2.24 12.70
C GLU A 89 5.52 3.41 11.84
N VAL A 90 6.04 3.14 10.65
CA VAL A 90 6.51 4.20 9.73
C VAL A 90 5.39 5.08 9.20
N SER A 91 4.14 4.65 9.35
CA SER A 91 2.95 5.39 8.91
C SER A 91 2.48 6.43 9.91
N PHE A 92 3.03 6.44 11.13
CA PHE A 92 2.53 7.26 12.23
C PHE A 92 3.62 8.13 12.84
N ASN A 93 3.24 9.33 13.26
CA ASN A 93 4.10 10.15 14.13
C ASN A 93 3.97 9.63 15.58
N PRO A 94 5.05 9.12 16.22
CA PRO A 94 4.99 8.55 17.56
C PRO A 94 4.61 9.57 18.66
N ARG A 95 4.59 10.86 18.34
CA ARG A 95 4.23 11.94 19.26
C ARG A 95 2.76 12.34 19.19
N LEU A 96 2.01 11.78 18.26
CA LEU A 96 0.57 12.03 18.10
C LEU A 96 -0.21 10.80 18.55
N THR A 97 -1.39 11.01 19.11
CA THR A 97 -2.36 9.93 19.30
C THR A 97 -2.83 9.40 17.97
N LEU A 98 -3.36 8.18 17.94
CA LEU A 98 -3.90 7.61 16.71
C LEU A 98 -5.09 8.41 16.19
N GLU A 99 -5.95 8.89 17.09
CA GLU A 99 -7.03 9.82 16.77
C GLU A 99 -6.49 11.05 16.02
N ALA A 100 -5.48 11.72 16.58
CA ALA A 100 -4.88 12.90 15.95
C ALA A 100 -4.30 12.59 14.56
N SER A 101 -3.66 11.42 14.42
CA SER A 101 -3.10 10.96 13.15
C SER A 101 -4.15 10.67 12.08
N LEU A 102 -5.33 10.17 12.48
CA LEU A 102 -6.44 9.93 11.56
C LEU A 102 -7.23 11.23 11.28
N ALA A 103 -7.42 12.08 12.28
CA ALA A 103 -8.07 13.38 12.12
C ALA A 103 -7.33 14.30 11.13
N GLU A 104 -6.00 14.13 10.99
CA GLU A 104 -5.21 14.82 9.98
C GLU A 104 -5.73 14.57 8.56
N ILE A 105 -6.18 13.35 8.26
CA ILE A 105 -6.71 12.99 6.94
C ILE A 105 -8.01 13.74 6.65
N TYR A 106 -8.92 13.84 7.63
CA TYR A 106 -10.15 14.62 7.50
C TYR A 106 -9.84 16.08 7.16
N ARG A 107 -8.86 16.65 7.85
CA ARG A 107 -8.40 18.02 7.60
C ARG A 107 -7.81 18.20 6.21
N LEU A 108 -6.94 17.27 5.77
CA LEU A 108 -6.33 17.30 4.45
C LEU A 108 -7.34 17.15 3.32
N ARG A 109 -8.41 16.37 3.55
CA ARG A 109 -9.51 16.19 2.59
C ARG A 109 -10.57 17.28 2.65
N GLY A 110 -10.50 18.19 3.62
CA GLY A 110 -11.54 19.21 3.85
C GLY A 110 -12.88 18.60 4.28
N LEU A 111 -12.85 17.47 4.99
CA LEU A 111 -14.02 16.80 5.53
C LEU A 111 -14.26 17.23 6.96
N GLU A 112 -15.53 17.25 7.36
CA GLU A 112 -15.89 17.46 8.75
C GLU A 112 -15.40 16.31 9.60
N TYR A 113 -14.73 16.63 10.71
CA TYR A 113 -14.23 15.66 11.67
C TYR A 113 -15.17 15.54 12.84
N SER A 114 -15.53 14.31 13.18
CA SER A 114 -16.20 13.93 14.43
C SER A 114 -15.52 12.69 15.00
N PHE A 115 -15.29 12.66 16.31
CA PHE A 115 -14.73 11.50 16.98
C PHE A 115 -15.63 10.26 16.82
N ASP A 116 -16.95 10.45 16.87
CA ASP A 116 -17.92 9.35 16.74
C ASP A 116 -17.88 8.74 15.33
N ILE A 117 -17.83 9.57 14.28
CA ILE A 117 -17.66 9.11 12.89
C ILE A 117 -16.32 8.36 12.72
N LEU A 118 -15.26 8.84 13.38
CA LEU A 118 -13.98 8.16 13.35
C LEU A 118 -14.05 6.80 14.03
N CYS A 119 -14.70 6.70 15.19
CA CYS A 119 -14.91 5.45 15.93
C CYS A 119 -15.67 4.44 15.08
N GLU A 120 -16.79 4.82 14.48
CA GLU A 120 -17.59 3.95 13.61
C GLU A 120 -16.76 3.38 12.46
N LYS A 121 -15.97 4.22 11.79
CA LYS A 121 -15.08 3.76 10.70
C LYS A 121 -13.93 2.89 11.20
N ALA A 122 -13.35 3.21 12.36
CA ALA A 122 -12.25 2.45 12.93
C ALA A 122 -12.70 1.06 13.42
N GLU A 123 -13.94 0.95 13.92
CA GLU A 123 -14.51 -0.32 14.38
C GLU A 123 -14.61 -1.35 13.27
N THR A 124 -14.82 -0.94 12.00
CA THR A 124 -14.79 -1.86 10.85
C THR A 124 -13.45 -2.57 10.67
N PHE A 125 -12.36 -2.01 11.26
CA PHE A 125 -11.01 -2.59 11.29
C PHE A 125 -10.70 -3.26 12.64
N GLY A 126 -11.70 -3.44 13.52
CA GLY A 126 -11.51 -3.97 14.87
C GLY A 126 -10.67 -3.05 15.76
N ILE A 127 -10.84 -1.75 15.59
CA ILE A 127 -10.17 -0.69 16.37
C ILE A 127 -11.21 -0.01 17.22
N TYR A 128 -10.98 0.02 18.54
CA TYR A 128 -11.90 0.53 19.53
C TYR A 128 -11.52 1.94 20.00
N PRO A 129 -12.48 2.71 20.57
CA PRO A 129 -12.26 4.11 20.96
C PRO A 129 -11.09 4.34 21.92
N ASP A 130 -10.83 3.39 22.84
CA ASP A 130 -9.70 3.47 23.77
C ASP A 130 -8.35 3.38 23.07
N GLN A 131 -8.25 2.59 21.98
CA GLN A 131 -7.04 2.47 21.17
C GLN A 131 -6.76 3.75 20.38
N LEU A 132 -7.80 4.45 19.91
CA LEU A 132 -7.65 5.74 19.21
C LEU A 132 -6.98 6.82 20.09
N ARG A 133 -7.15 6.76 21.40
CA ARG A 133 -6.55 7.69 22.36
C ARG A 133 -5.10 7.36 22.71
N ARG A 134 -4.59 6.19 22.30
CA ARG A 134 -3.21 5.76 22.55
C ARG A 134 -2.24 6.34 21.53
N PHE A 135 -0.97 6.33 21.90
CA PHE A 135 0.14 6.62 21.00
C PHE A 135 0.58 5.34 20.26
N PRO A 136 1.16 5.45 19.05
CA PRO A 136 1.61 4.29 18.28
C PRO A 136 2.45 3.27 19.08
N PRO A 137 3.43 3.67 19.93
CA PRO A 137 4.24 2.73 20.70
C PRO A 137 3.47 1.94 21.78
N GLN A 138 2.21 2.30 22.05
CA GLN A 138 1.36 1.64 23.06
C GLN A 138 0.46 0.55 22.48
N LEU A 139 0.57 0.29 21.16
CA LEU A 139 -0.18 -0.74 20.46
C LEU A 139 0.70 -1.94 20.11
N SER A 140 0.08 -3.11 20.03
CA SER A 140 0.70 -4.27 19.40
C SER A 140 0.89 -4.06 17.90
N GLY A 141 1.81 -4.81 17.29
CA GLY A 141 2.08 -4.73 15.85
C GLY A 141 0.81 -4.97 15.02
N GLY A 142 -0.03 -5.95 15.40
CA GLY A 142 -1.29 -6.23 14.71
C GLY A 142 -2.33 -5.11 14.83
N GLU A 143 -2.46 -4.48 16.00
CA GLU A 143 -3.34 -3.31 16.20
C GLU A 143 -2.86 -2.13 15.34
N LEU A 144 -1.56 -1.89 15.32
CA LEU A 144 -0.97 -0.80 14.55
C LEU A 144 -1.11 -1.06 13.03
N GLN A 145 -1.01 -2.32 12.60
CA GLN A 145 -1.22 -2.68 11.19
C GLN A 145 -2.67 -2.44 10.75
N ARG A 146 -3.66 -2.82 11.58
CA ARG A 146 -5.07 -2.49 11.31
C ARG A 146 -5.32 -0.99 11.26
N MET A 147 -4.66 -0.25 12.16
CA MET A 147 -4.73 1.21 12.16
C MET A 147 -4.13 1.82 10.89
N ALA A 148 -3.00 1.28 10.39
CA ALA A 148 -2.40 1.72 9.13
C ALA A 148 -3.32 1.45 7.93
N ALA A 149 -4.03 0.31 7.92
CA ALA A 149 -5.04 0.01 6.91
C ALA A 149 -6.21 0.99 6.97
N ALA A 150 -6.76 1.26 8.17
CA ALA A 150 -7.81 2.25 8.35
C ALA A 150 -7.37 3.64 7.86
N ARG A 151 -6.15 4.06 8.23
CA ARG A 151 -5.56 5.33 7.80
C ARG A 151 -5.45 5.44 6.28
N ALA A 152 -4.98 4.41 5.61
CA ALA A 152 -4.87 4.40 4.16
C ALA A 152 -6.25 4.51 3.49
N LEU A 153 -7.24 3.75 3.97
CA LEU A 153 -8.59 3.70 3.39
C LEU A 153 -9.43 4.94 3.68
N LEU A 154 -9.14 5.71 4.73
CA LEU A 154 -9.75 7.02 4.96
C LEU A 154 -9.46 8.04 3.85
N ASN A 155 -8.39 7.85 3.07
CA ASN A 155 -8.09 8.67 1.90
C ASN A 155 -8.98 8.36 0.69
N ASP A 156 -9.85 7.34 0.77
CA ASP A 156 -10.68 6.86 -0.32
C ASP A 156 -9.83 6.58 -1.58
N PRO A 157 -8.86 5.65 -1.48
CA PRO A 157 -7.93 5.35 -2.55
C PRO A 157 -8.61 4.56 -3.67
N GLU A 158 -8.07 4.69 -4.88
CA GLU A 158 -8.39 3.82 -6.01
C GLU A 158 -7.39 2.66 -6.13
N ILE A 159 -6.16 2.88 -5.63
CA ILE A 159 -5.08 1.90 -5.63
C ILE A 159 -4.54 1.76 -4.21
N LEU A 160 -4.43 0.52 -3.75
CA LEU A 160 -3.80 0.18 -2.48
C LEU A 160 -2.60 -0.73 -2.73
N ILE A 161 -1.43 -0.27 -2.34
CA ILE A 161 -0.19 -1.04 -2.40
C ILE A 161 0.01 -1.69 -1.03
N LEU A 162 0.07 -3.02 -1.02
CA LEU A 162 0.18 -3.84 0.18
C LEU A 162 1.60 -4.44 0.22
N ASP A 163 2.51 -3.80 0.94
CA ASP A 163 3.91 -4.23 1.04
C ASP A 163 4.08 -5.13 2.27
N GLU A 164 3.96 -6.44 2.05
CA GLU A 164 3.99 -7.46 3.11
C GLU A 164 3.06 -7.11 4.30
N ALA A 165 1.95 -6.44 4.00
CA ALA A 165 1.08 -5.78 4.98
C ALA A 165 0.42 -6.74 5.99
N THR A 166 0.55 -8.04 5.81
CA THR A 166 -0.06 -9.06 6.69
C THR A 166 0.94 -10.08 7.21
N SER A 167 2.23 -9.96 6.86
CA SER A 167 3.27 -10.95 7.24
C SER A 167 3.53 -11.02 8.75
N MET A 168 3.23 -9.95 9.48
CA MET A 168 3.41 -9.84 10.94
C MET A 168 2.15 -10.23 11.75
N LEU A 169 1.10 -10.67 11.07
CA LEU A 169 -0.20 -10.99 11.68
C LEU A 169 -0.34 -12.50 11.87
N ASP A 170 -1.05 -12.90 12.92
CA ASP A 170 -1.50 -14.29 13.04
C ASP A 170 -2.48 -14.65 11.91
N VAL A 171 -2.59 -15.95 11.62
CA VAL A 171 -3.35 -16.47 10.47
C VAL A 171 -4.83 -16.05 10.51
N ILE A 172 -5.42 -15.92 11.69
CA ILE A 172 -6.84 -15.55 11.84
C ILE A 172 -7.04 -14.09 11.44
N ILE A 173 -6.22 -13.19 11.99
CA ILE A 173 -6.27 -11.75 11.67
C ILE A 173 -5.91 -11.51 10.19
N GLN A 174 -4.91 -12.21 9.67
CA GLN A 174 -4.55 -12.17 8.26
C GLN A 174 -5.77 -12.53 7.38
N ALA A 175 -6.45 -13.64 7.66
CA ALA A 175 -7.62 -14.05 6.91
C ALA A 175 -8.78 -13.03 6.97
N GLN A 176 -8.99 -12.41 8.15
CA GLN A 176 -10.00 -11.36 8.31
C GLN A 176 -9.69 -10.12 7.44
N ILE A 177 -8.44 -9.65 7.46
CA ILE A 177 -8.00 -8.51 6.65
C ILE A 177 -8.11 -8.84 5.15
N MET A 178 -7.69 -10.02 4.72
CA MET A 178 -7.81 -10.44 3.33
C MET A 178 -9.27 -10.48 2.86
N ARG A 179 -10.17 -11.00 3.69
CA ARG A 179 -11.60 -11.01 3.41
C ARG A 179 -12.17 -9.60 3.29
N MET A 180 -11.81 -8.72 4.21
CA MET A 180 -12.21 -7.31 4.18
C MET A 180 -11.72 -6.62 2.89
N LEU A 181 -10.45 -6.79 2.52
CA LEU A 181 -9.88 -6.23 1.29
C LEU A 181 -10.61 -6.75 0.05
N LYS A 182 -10.91 -8.04 -0.03
CA LYS A 182 -11.70 -8.62 -1.14
C LYS A 182 -13.11 -8.02 -1.22
N ASN A 183 -13.76 -7.78 -0.11
CA ASN A 183 -15.08 -7.13 -0.09
C ASN A 183 -15.00 -5.68 -0.57
N LEU A 184 -14.05 -4.90 -0.04
CA LEU A 184 -13.81 -3.53 -0.47
C LEU A 184 -13.45 -3.43 -1.96
N GLN A 185 -12.67 -4.38 -2.49
CA GLN A 185 -12.36 -4.46 -3.89
C GLN A 185 -13.61 -4.61 -4.75
N LYS A 186 -14.50 -5.52 -4.38
CA LYS A 186 -15.77 -5.74 -5.09
C LYS A 186 -16.69 -4.53 -5.03
N GLU A 187 -16.84 -3.92 -3.84
CA GLU A 187 -17.74 -2.80 -3.61
C GLU A 187 -17.26 -1.51 -4.28
N ARG A 188 -15.95 -1.24 -4.25
CA ARG A 188 -15.38 0.03 -4.70
C ARG A 188 -14.55 -0.07 -5.97
N GLN A 189 -14.41 -1.26 -6.54
CA GLN A 189 -13.56 -1.52 -7.71
C GLN A 189 -12.10 -1.05 -7.49
N MET A 190 -11.61 -1.22 -6.26
CA MET A 190 -10.23 -0.86 -5.90
C MET A 190 -9.25 -1.81 -6.59
N ALA A 191 -8.11 -1.26 -6.99
CA ALA A 191 -7.01 -2.04 -7.52
C ALA A 191 -5.96 -2.27 -6.43
N TYR A 192 -5.38 -3.47 -6.38
CA TYR A 192 -4.35 -3.82 -5.41
C TYR A 192 -3.04 -4.20 -6.09
N LEU A 193 -1.95 -3.58 -5.64
CA LEU A 193 -0.60 -4.08 -5.89
C LEU A 193 -0.16 -4.86 -4.65
N PHE A 194 -0.16 -6.18 -4.74
CA PHE A 194 0.05 -7.09 -3.62
C PHE A 194 1.50 -7.61 -3.63
N ILE A 195 2.30 -7.12 -2.72
CA ILE A 195 3.72 -7.47 -2.58
C ILE A 195 3.85 -8.48 -1.44
N THR A 196 4.40 -9.66 -1.74
CA THR A 196 4.59 -10.73 -0.75
C THR A 196 5.74 -11.64 -1.14
N HIS A 197 6.22 -12.43 -0.19
CA HIS A 197 7.09 -13.58 -0.43
C HIS A 197 6.32 -14.92 -0.30
N ASP A 198 5.05 -14.87 0.07
CA ASP A 198 4.16 -16.03 0.25
C ASP A 198 3.44 -16.34 -1.08
N ARG A 199 3.93 -17.34 -1.82
CA ARG A 199 3.38 -17.77 -3.11
C ARG A 199 1.93 -18.25 -2.99
N PRO A 200 1.55 -19.16 -2.07
CA PRO A 200 0.17 -19.57 -1.87
C PRO A 200 -0.79 -18.39 -1.65
N LEU A 201 -0.37 -17.41 -0.86
CA LEU A 201 -1.17 -16.21 -0.61
C LEU A 201 -1.30 -15.34 -1.87
N ALA A 202 -0.22 -15.19 -2.65
CA ALA A 202 -0.24 -14.47 -3.92
C ALA A 202 -1.20 -15.13 -4.92
N GLU A 203 -1.12 -16.45 -5.10
CA GLU A 203 -1.98 -17.21 -6.01
C GLU A 203 -3.47 -17.14 -5.61
N MET A 204 -3.76 -17.05 -4.31
CA MET A 204 -5.14 -16.88 -3.81
C MET A 204 -5.70 -15.48 -4.05
N MET A 205 -4.84 -14.45 -4.07
CA MET A 205 -5.25 -13.04 -4.07
C MET A 205 -5.15 -12.37 -5.44
N CYS A 206 -4.22 -12.78 -6.27
CA CYS A 206 -3.83 -12.07 -7.49
C CYS A 206 -4.37 -12.73 -8.75
N SER A 207 -4.70 -11.90 -9.75
CA SER A 207 -5.06 -12.34 -11.10
C SER A 207 -3.81 -12.57 -11.96
N GLU A 208 -2.75 -11.81 -11.69
CA GLU A 208 -1.44 -11.91 -12.35
C GLU A 208 -0.35 -11.76 -11.31
N ILE A 209 0.78 -12.43 -11.52
CA ILE A 209 1.95 -12.38 -10.62
C ILE A 209 3.21 -12.12 -11.43
N LEU A 210 3.94 -11.09 -11.04
CA LEU A 210 5.31 -10.82 -11.47
C LEU A 210 6.27 -11.32 -10.41
N GLU A 211 7.17 -12.22 -10.77
CA GLU A 211 8.25 -12.66 -9.90
C GLU A 211 9.49 -11.79 -10.12
N ILE A 212 10.08 -11.29 -9.03
CA ILE A 212 11.30 -10.47 -9.08
C ILE A 212 12.45 -11.26 -8.44
N GLU A 213 13.48 -11.53 -9.23
CA GLU A 213 14.74 -12.11 -8.80
C GLU A 213 15.88 -11.16 -9.17
N ASP A 214 16.76 -10.87 -8.21
CA ASP A 214 17.92 -9.97 -8.39
C ASP A 214 17.58 -8.66 -9.11
N GLY A 215 16.44 -8.06 -8.75
CA GLY A 215 15.98 -6.79 -9.29
C GLY A 215 15.39 -6.85 -10.71
N SER A 216 15.29 -8.02 -11.31
CA SER A 216 14.75 -8.22 -12.66
C SER A 216 13.49 -9.07 -12.63
N ALA A 217 12.61 -8.88 -13.63
CA ALA A 217 11.47 -9.75 -13.81
C ALA A 217 11.95 -11.16 -14.21
N ALA A 218 11.72 -12.14 -13.35
CA ALA A 218 11.73 -13.54 -13.75
C ALA A 218 10.36 -13.85 -14.39
N GLN A 219 10.30 -14.74 -15.37
CA GLN A 219 9.13 -14.98 -16.21
C GLN A 219 7.82 -15.01 -15.42
N SER A 220 6.86 -14.19 -15.86
CA SER A 220 5.47 -14.17 -15.41
C SER A 220 4.82 -15.53 -15.72
N THR A 221 4.35 -16.24 -14.70
CA THR A 221 3.58 -17.46 -14.86
C THR A 221 2.24 -17.30 -14.15
N LEU A 222 1.19 -17.13 -14.92
CA LEU A 222 -0.14 -17.71 -14.71
C LEU A 222 -0.71 -18.07 -16.06
#